data_df0a1a126dbd290a29c6676ba47862f1
#
_entry.id   df0a1a126dbd290a29c6676ba47862f1
#
_cell.length_a   1.000
_cell.length_b   1.000
_cell.length_c   1.000
_cell.angle_alpha   90.00
_cell.angle_beta   90.00
_cell.angle_gamma   90.00
#
_symmetry.space_group_name_H-M   'P 1'
#
loop_
_entity.id
_entity.type
_entity.pdbx_description
1 polymer ?
#
loop_
_entity_poly.entity_id
_entity_poly.type
_entity_poly.pdbx_seq_one_letter_code
_entity_poly.pdbx_strand_id
1 'polypeptide(L)'
;MSHHANPPGNGYGSQGNDHENGCGHPLHAGHRLTRRGALGLLSATAAGVLGGCTALPTSSGVTRSGVAASDTNALIETAPGPGEGDSAEDVVNGFLRATIAGFSDDFATAKQFLTERTAAQWKPLETVSAYNGSTEPQVSVAADGAFTVTSGQVGVVDSLGVFTPAQDGDTYVGEFSLATNSTGQWRIVGLPHGILLPFSRLMQNFAVSALAFLSRDRTRFVSELRWYPRNSQADSLVSGLLGGASAWLSDGVFSLIPRNAERASRGVVVEAGTATVHLSADSDPASEEARRLMVAQIEQSLLQISGIDRVRVLAGTVDLGAAAQLTPMAPEVGGIVGMSEGAVVRGTGSSRVTLATDRVLGTSDARSPSLGADGTVYALSASSLLRLPQGQ
;
A
#
# COMPACT_ATOMS: atom_id res chain seq x y z
N MET A 1 39.44 3.71 -54.34
CA MET A 1 38.94 2.79 -55.39
C MET A 1 37.48 2.63 -55.03
N SER A 2 36.69 3.42 -55.61
CA SER A 2 35.85 3.32 -56.83
C SER A 2 34.57 2.55 -56.51
N HIS A 3 33.47 3.23 -56.39
CA HIS A 3 32.43 3.57 -57.39
C HIS A 3 31.33 2.44 -57.43
N HIS A 4 30.10 2.60 -57.48
CA HIS A 4 29.08 3.47 -58.03
C HIS A 4 27.73 2.92 -57.56
N ALA A 5 26.73 3.54 -57.35
CA ALA A 5 25.87 4.56 -57.91
C ALA A 5 24.42 4.05 -57.91
N ASN A 6 23.55 4.91 -57.50
CA ASN A 6 22.08 4.98 -57.70
C ASN A 6 21.78 5.38 -59.17
N PRO A 7 20.56 5.60 -59.57
CA PRO A 7 19.19 5.07 -59.52
C PRO A 7 18.64 4.86 -60.97
N PRO A 8 17.44 5.15 -61.46
CA PRO A 8 16.14 5.62 -61.02
C PRO A 8 14.96 4.78 -61.60
N GLY A 9 13.71 4.92 -61.33
CA GLY A 9 12.81 5.99 -61.56
C GLY A 9 11.48 5.55 -62.23
N ASN A 10 10.44 6.31 -62.00
CA ASN A 10 9.22 6.52 -62.81
C ASN A 10 8.19 5.38 -62.85
N GLY A 11 6.89 5.60 -62.76
CA GLY A 11 6.09 6.80 -62.81
C GLY A 11 4.71 6.45 -63.40
N TYR A 12 3.73 7.35 -63.17
CA TYR A 12 2.45 7.54 -63.91
C TYR A 12 1.41 6.43 -63.77
N GLY A 13 0.15 6.70 -63.53
CA GLY A 13 -0.81 7.75 -63.84
C GLY A 13 -2.14 7.30 -63.34
N SER A 14 -2.98 8.13 -62.78
CA SER A 14 -3.93 9.03 -63.39
C SER A 14 -5.21 8.36 -63.98
N GLN A 15 -6.31 9.01 -63.65
CA GLN A 15 -7.68 9.00 -64.19
C GLN A 15 -8.64 8.19 -63.33
N GLY A 16 -9.67 8.72 -62.67
CA GLY A 16 -10.56 9.80 -63.11
C GLY A 16 -11.82 9.19 -63.75
N ASN A 17 -12.94 9.31 -63.07
CA ASN A 17 -14.15 9.72 -63.73
C ASN A 17 -15.30 9.92 -62.72
N ASP A 18 -15.86 11.09 -62.87
CA ASP A 18 -17.12 11.59 -62.36
C ASP A 18 -18.28 10.73 -62.86
N HIS A 19 -19.37 10.71 -62.10
CA HIS A 19 -20.70 10.88 -62.65
C HIS A 19 -21.68 11.45 -61.61
N GLU A 20 -22.15 12.60 -61.94
CA GLU A 20 -23.23 13.40 -61.40
C GLU A 20 -24.60 12.72 -61.49
N ASN A 21 -25.52 13.40 -60.81
CA ASN A 21 -26.98 13.48 -61.00
C ASN A 21 -27.78 12.58 -60.07
N GLY A 22 -28.78 13.04 -59.37
CA GLY A 22 -29.60 14.19 -59.63
C GLY A 22 -30.66 14.39 -58.53
N CYS A 23 -31.14 15.58 -58.49
CA CYS A 23 -32.17 16.18 -57.70
C CYS A 23 -33.45 15.37 -57.44
N GLY A 24 -34.07 15.65 -56.28
CA GLY A 24 -35.48 15.30 -56.06
C GLY A 24 -36.01 15.69 -54.68
N HIS A 25 -36.25 16.97 -54.44
CA HIS A 25 -37.28 17.37 -53.48
C HIS A 25 -38.63 17.12 -54.08
N PRO A 26 -39.64 16.67 -53.29
CA PRO A 26 -40.68 17.63 -53.00
C PRO A 26 -41.39 17.53 -51.63
N LEU A 27 -41.74 18.69 -51.16
CA LEU A 27 -43.04 19.12 -50.64
C LEU A 27 -43.49 18.65 -49.24
N HIS A 28 -43.59 19.67 -48.43
CA HIS A 28 -44.40 19.85 -47.22
C HIS A 28 -45.78 19.17 -47.26
N ALA A 29 -46.08 18.40 -46.21
CA ALA A 29 -47.43 18.14 -45.74
C ALA A 29 -47.51 18.48 -44.25
N GLY A 30 -47.98 19.66 -43.95
CA GLY A 30 -48.28 20.09 -42.58
C GLY A 30 -49.55 19.38 -42.10
N HIS A 31 -49.38 18.54 -41.08
CA HIS A 31 -50.50 18.03 -40.30
C HIS A 31 -50.77 18.96 -39.12
N ARG A 32 -51.95 19.63 -39.24
CA ARG A 32 -52.54 20.43 -38.15
C ARG A 32 -53.05 19.46 -37.06
N LEU A 33 -52.43 19.45 -35.95
CA LEU A 33 -52.89 18.75 -34.72
C LEU A 33 -54.09 19.49 -34.15
N THR A 34 -55.28 18.86 -34.19
CA THR A 34 -56.47 19.38 -33.55
C THR A 34 -56.42 19.26 -32.02
N ARG A 35 -57.01 20.23 -31.32
CA ARG A 35 -57.09 20.40 -29.89
C ARG A 35 -57.57 19.13 -29.11
N ARG A 36 -58.18 18.16 -29.78
CA ARG A 36 -58.65 16.89 -29.19
C ARG A 36 -57.58 15.81 -29.16
N GLY A 37 -56.52 15.89 -29.98
CA GLY A 37 -55.41 14.94 -29.94
C GLY A 37 -54.36 15.21 -28.85
N ALA A 38 -54.29 16.44 -28.35
CA ALA A 38 -53.33 16.82 -27.30
C ALA A 38 -53.76 16.39 -25.90
N LEU A 39 -55.05 16.17 -25.65
CA LEU A 39 -55.58 15.71 -24.35
C LEU A 39 -55.50 14.18 -24.15
N GLY A 40 -55.35 13.42 -25.25
CA GLY A 40 -55.19 11.95 -25.16
C GLY A 40 -53.76 11.48 -24.87
N LEU A 41 -52.76 12.31 -25.17
CA LEU A 41 -51.35 11.99 -24.94
C LEU A 41 -50.85 12.33 -23.51
N LEU A 42 -51.56 13.19 -22.78
CA LEU A 42 -51.24 13.57 -21.40
C LEU A 42 -51.78 12.55 -20.35
N SER A 43 -52.75 11.71 -20.73
CA SER A 43 -53.29 10.67 -19.82
C SER A 43 -52.55 9.33 -19.87
N ALA A 44 -51.72 9.09 -20.89
CA ALA A 44 -50.93 7.85 -21.00
C ALA A 44 -49.59 7.91 -20.28
N THR A 45 -49.10 9.10 -19.93
CA THR A 45 -47.81 9.28 -19.21
C THR A 45 -47.94 9.32 -17.70
N ALA A 46 -49.17 9.44 -17.15
CA ALA A 46 -49.40 9.45 -15.69
C ALA A 46 -49.56 8.08 -15.06
N ALA A 47 -49.74 6.99 -15.85
CA ALA A 47 -49.90 5.63 -15.35
C ALA A 47 -48.57 4.85 -15.29
N GLY A 48 -47.45 5.38 -15.83
CA GLY A 48 -46.15 4.72 -15.86
C GLY A 48 -45.19 5.03 -14.70
N VAL A 49 -45.55 5.95 -13.79
CA VAL A 49 -44.65 6.44 -12.74
C VAL A 49 -44.93 5.83 -11.36
N LEU A 50 -45.97 5.04 -11.19
CA LEU A 50 -46.35 4.44 -9.88
C LEU A 50 -45.99 2.95 -9.72
N GLY A 51 -45.28 2.34 -10.70
CA GLY A 51 -44.87 0.92 -10.65
C GLY A 51 -43.39 0.66 -10.38
N GLY A 52 -42.61 1.66 -10.08
CA GLY A 52 -41.14 1.57 -9.94
C GLY A 52 -40.60 1.57 -8.52
N CYS A 53 -41.29 0.97 -7.55
CA CYS A 53 -40.74 0.79 -6.21
C CYS A 53 -40.72 -0.69 -5.84
N THR A 54 -39.54 -1.10 -5.37
CA THR A 54 -39.25 -2.35 -4.65
C THR A 54 -38.88 -3.56 -5.50
N ALA A 55 -37.69 -3.51 -6.12
CA ALA A 55 -36.86 -4.70 -6.21
C ALA A 55 -35.48 -4.32 -5.66
N LEU A 56 -35.32 -4.35 -4.35
CA LEU A 56 -33.99 -4.46 -3.74
C LEU A 56 -33.42 -5.82 -4.17
N PRO A 57 -32.22 -5.86 -4.79
CA PRO A 57 -31.59 -7.14 -5.08
C PRO A 57 -31.24 -7.82 -3.77
N THR A 58 -31.90 -8.94 -3.48
CA THR A 58 -31.68 -9.78 -2.31
C THR A 58 -30.51 -10.75 -2.46
N SER A 59 -29.68 -10.58 -3.48
CA SER A 59 -28.44 -11.32 -3.64
C SER A 59 -27.31 -10.35 -4.03
N SER A 60 -26.58 -9.85 -3.05
CA SER A 60 -25.27 -9.32 -3.28
C SER A 60 -24.29 -10.47 -3.47
N GLY A 61 -24.26 -11.01 -4.68
CA GLY A 61 -23.08 -11.70 -5.15
C GLY A 61 -21.94 -10.67 -5.07
N VAL A 62 -20.92 -10.93 -4.26
CA VAL A 62 -19.65 -10.21 -4.35
C VAL A 62 -19.06 -10.55 -5.70
N THR A 63 -19.50 -9.85 -6.74
CA THR A 63 -18.72 -9.75 -7.96
C THR A 63 -17.44 -9.02 -7.54
N ARG A 64 -16.32 -9.73 -7.55
CA ARG A 64 -15.03 -9.07 -7.71
C ARG A 64 -15.13 -8.32 -9.04
N SER A 65 -15.58 -7.08 -9.00
CA SER A 65 -15.22 -6.14 -10.05
C SER A 65 -13.71 -6.10 -10.00
N GLY A 66 -13.07 -6.66 -11.02
CA GLY A 66 -11.73 -6.28 -11.33
C GLY A 66 -11.78 -4.77 -11.37
N VAL A 67 -11.22 -4.14 -10.36
CA VAL A 67 -10.91 -2.72 -10.43
C VAL A 67 -9.98 -2.67 -11.63
N ALA A 68 -10.53 -2.24 -12.78
CA ALA A 68 -9.68 -1.74 -13.85
C ALA A 68 -8.68 -0.87 -13.12
N ALA A 69 -7.40 -1.13 -13.35
CA ALA A 69 -6.36 -0.25 -12.84
C ALA A 69 -6.87 1.15 -13.11
N SER A 70 -7.31 1.82 -12.05
CA SER A 70 -7.60 3.22 -12.15
C SER A 70 -6.29 3.77 -12.66
N ASP A 71 -6.31 4.32 -13.87
CA ASP A 71 -5.34 5.34 -14.23
C ASP A 71 -5.43 6.36 -13.11
N THR A 72 -4.71 6.10 -12.04
CA THR A 72 -4.34 7.11 -11.10
C THR A 72 -3.47 8.04 -11.91
N ASN A 73 -4.15 9.01 -12.51
CA ASN A 73 -3.58 10.31 -12.78
C ASN A 73 -3.25 10.83 -11.37
N ALA A 74 -2.29 10.19 -10.72
CA ALA A 74 -1.68 10.66 -9.50
C ALA A 74 -1.16 12.02 -9.92
N LEU A 75 -1.77 13.07 -9.38
CA LEU A 75 -1.22 14.41 -9.48
C LEU A 75 0.24 14.26 -9.09
N ILE A 76 1.13 14.34 -10.08
CA ILE A 76 2.57 14.27 -9.84
C ILE A 76 2.85 15.51 -9.00
N GLU A 77 2.96 15.33 -7.71
CA GLU A 77 3.28 16.39 -6.78
C GLU A 77 4.76 16.71 -7.01
N THR A 78 5.03 17.85 -7.62
CA THR A 78 6.38 18.35 -7.82
C THR A 78 6.63 19.49 -6.87
N ALA A 79 7.71 19.41 -6.12
CA ALA A 79 8.20 20.55 -5.34
C ALA A 79 9.24 21.31 -6.17
N PRO A 80 9.32 22.65 -6.06
CA PRO A 80 10.40 23.40 -6.66
C PRO A 80 11.73 23.07 -5.96
N GLY A 81 12.83 23.09 -6.71
CA GLY A 81 14.19 23.06 -6.16
C GLY A 81 14.56 24.37 -5.44
N PRO A 82 15.78 24.47 -4.87
CA PRO A 82 16.24 25.68 -4.19
C PRO A 82 16.32 26.85 -5.15
N GLY A 83 15.76 28.00 -4.73
CA GLY A 83 15.76 29.26 -5.48
C GLY A 83 17.06 30.04 -5.36
N GLU A 84 17.29 30.97 -6.30
CA GLU A 84 18.37 31.95 -6.18
C GLU A 84 18.02 32.96 -5.07
N GLY A 85 18.94 33.11 -4.11
CA GLY A 85 18.74 34.06 -2.98
C GLY A 85 17.90 33.53 -1.83
N ASP A 86 17.52 32.24 -1.85
CA ASP A 86 16.86 31.61 -0.69
C ASP A 86 17.69 31.78 0.58
N SER A 87 17.03 32.14 1.67
CA SER A 87 17.64 32.14 2.99
C SER A 87 17.93 30.71 3.46
N ALA A 88 18.76 30.56 4.49
CA ALA A 88 19.01 29.25 5.08
C ALA A 88 17.73 28.56 5.59
N GLU A 89 16.79 29.33 6.15
CA GLU A 89 15.48 28.84 6.59
C GLU A 89 14.62 28.39 5.40
N ASP A 90 14.60 29.14 4.29
CA ASP A 90 13.88 28.76 3.07
C ASP A 90 14.40 27.45 2.49
N VAL A 91 15.72 27.22 2.57
CA VAL A 91 16.34 25.97 2.12
C VAL A 91 15.90 24.78 2.98
N VAL A 92 15.81 24.93 4.31
CA VAL A 92 15.28 23.86 5.20
C VAL A 92 13.81 23.60 4.90
N ASN A 93 12.99 24.63 4.83
CA ASN A 93 11.56 24.49 4.52
C ASN A 93 11.33 23.94 3.11
N GLY A 94 12.12 24.36 2.13
CA GLY A 94 12.10 23.82 0.77
C GLY A 94 12.45 22.34 0.73
N PHE A 95 13.48 21.93 1.46
CA PHE A 95 13.86 20.52 1.61
C PHE A 95 12.74 19.68 2.21
N LEU A 96 12.12 20.12 3.30
CA LEU A 96 10.99 19.41 3.92
C LEU A 96 9.84 19.20 2.94
N ARG A 97 9.45 20.25 2.18
CA ARG A 97 8.44 20.12 1.13
C ARG A 97 8.86 19.17 0.00
N ALA A 98 10.12 19.25 -0.43
CA ALA A 98 10.64 18.38 -1.48
C ALA A 98 10.69 16.90 -1.04
N THR A 99 10.91 16.60 0.25
CA THR A 99 10.85 15.23 0.76
C THR A 99 9.43 14.65 0.75
N ILE A 100 8.39 15.46 0.96
CA ILE A 100 6.99 15.03 0.88
C ILE A 100 6.64 14.61 -0.57
N ALA A 101 7.12 15.35 -1.56
CA ALA A 101 6.93 15.05 -2.99
C ALA A 101 7.88 13.97 -3.53
N GLY A 102 8.91 13.59 -2.78
CA GLY A 102 10.06 12.80 -3.23
C GLY A 102 9.76 11.39 -3.74
N PHE A 103 8.58 10.83 -3.44
CA PHE A 103 8.17 9.51 -3.96
C PHE A 103 7.90 9.51 -5.46
N SER A 104 7.72 10.66 -6.08
CA SER A 104 7.49 10.81 -7.52
C SER A 104 8.78 10.92 -8.34
N ASP A 105 9.88 11.38 -7.73
CA ASP A 105 11.16 11.67 -8.41
C ASP A 105 12.38 10.99 -7.75
N ASP A 106 12.17 10.00 -6.92
CA ASP A 106 13.21 9.32 -6.12
C ASP A 106 14.06 10.32 -5.31
N PHE A 107 13.38 11.31 -4.73
CA PHE A 107 13.98 12.38 -3.93
C PHE A 107 15.00 13.24 -4.68
N ALA A 108 14.97 13.25 -6.03
CA ALA A 108 15.91 14.01 -6.84
C ALA A 108 15.83 15.51 -6.55
N THR A 109 14.62 16.06 -6.39
CA THR A 109 14.45 17.47 -6.02
C THR A 109 14.93 17.76 -4.60
N ALA A 110 14.65 16.90 -3.64
CA ALA A 110 15.14 17.05 -2.26
C ALA A 110 16.69 17.04 -2.21
N LYS A 111 17.33 16.19 -2.99
CA LYS A 111 18.81 16.13 -3.08
C LYS A 111 19.44 17.44 -3.59
N GLN A 112 18.72 18.30 -4.33
CA GLN A 112 19.23 19.59 -4.79
C GLN A 112 19.45 20.61 -3.66
N PHE A 113 18.76 20.45 -2.53
CA PHE A 113 18.96 21.28 -1.34
C PHE A 113 20.21 20.90 -0.54
N LEU A 114 20.78 19.72 -0.82
CA LEU A 114 21.96 19.18 -0.15
C LEU A 114 23.24 19.54 -0.92
N THR A 115 24.37 19.49 -0.23
CA THR A 115 25.65 19.44 -0.96
C THR A 115 25.80 18.07 -1.65
N GLU A 116 26.57 17.99 -2.71
CA GLU A 116 26.80 16.75 -3.47
C GLU A 116 27.24 15.59 -2.55
N ARG A 117 28.17 15.86 -1.63
CA ARG A 117 28.62 14.88 -0.64
C ARG A 117 27.48 14.41 0.27
N THR A 118 26.69 15.33 0.78
CA THR A 118 25.57 15.01 1.67
C THR A 118 24.48 14.25 0.93
N ALA A 119 24.16 14.65 -0.30
CA ALA A 119 23.18 13.97 -1.15
C ALA A 119 23.56 12.52 -1.46
N ALA A 120 24.86 12.26 -1.67
CA ALA A 120 25.37 10.90 -1.91
C ALA A 120 25.30 9.99 -0.67
N GLN A 121 25.32 10.56 0.53
CA GLN A 121 25.28 9.81 1.80
C GLN A 121 23.89 9.71 2.41
N TRP A 122 23.01 10.65 2.10
CA TRP A 122 21.68 10.70 2.70
C TRP A 122 20.78 9.56 2.23
N LYS A 123 20.13 8.90 3.17
CA LYS A 123 19.24 7.78 2.94
C LYS A 123 17.81 8.15 3.34
N PRO A 124 16.96 8.54 2.40
CA PRO A 124 15.62 9.06 2.70
C PRO A 124 14.69 8.05 3.37
N LEU A 125 14.82 6.76 3.09
CA LEU A 125 13.94 5.72 3.60
C LEU A 125 14.54 4.92 4.77
N GLU A 126 15.66 5.38 5.35
CA GLU A 126 16.24 4.71 6.54
C GLU A 126 15.32 4.87 7.76
N THR A 127 14.68 6.03 7.87
CA THR A 127 13.68 6.31 8.90
C THR A 127 12.59 7.21 8.30
N VAL A 128 11.34 6.83 8.42
CA VAL A 128 10.22 7.66 7.98
C VAL A 128 9.42 8.07 9.20
N SER A 129 9.62 9.31 9.65
CA SER A 129 8.87 9.88 10.76
C SER A 129 7.58 10.50 10.26
N ALA A 130 6.47 10.18 10.92
CA ALA A 130 5.16 10.71 10.59
C ALA A 130 4.66 11.68 11.66
N TYR A 131 4.14 12.83 11.24
CA TYR A 131 3.52 13.82 12.11
C TYR A 131 2.03 14.02 11.80
N ASN A 132 1.31 14.60 12.76
CA ASN A 132 -0.08 14.98 12.51
C ASN A 132 -0.12 16.20 11.57
N GLY A 133 -0.63 16.00 10.36
CA GLY A 133 -0.68 17.04 9.32
C GLY A 133 -1.55 18.29 9.65
N SER A 134 -2.14 18.38 10.84
CA SER A 134 -2.87 19.58 11.28
C SER A 134 -1.95 20.70 11.76
N THR A 135 -0.68 20.42 12.06
CA THR A 135 0.32 21.37 12.51
C THR A 135 1.59 21.17 11.72
N GLU A 136 2.07 22.22 11.07
CA GLU A 136 3.32 22.19 10.31
C GLU A 136 4.54 22.05 11.25
N PRO A 137 5.61 21.37 10.80
CA PRO A 137 6.87 21.31 11.54
C PRO A 137 7.42 22.72 11.80
N GLN A 138 7.93 22.93 13.00
CA GLN A 138 8.51 24.21 13.39
C GLN A 138 10.01 24.20 13.13
N VAL A 139 10.50 25.21 12.42
CA VAL A 139 11.92 25.42 12.18
C VAL A 139 12.40 26.51 13.14
N SER A 140 13.47 26.25 13.90
CA SER A 140 14.10 27.18 14.80
C SER A 140 15.60 27.21 14.60
N VAL A 141 16.24 28.33 14.90
CA VAL A 141 17.69 28.49 14.77
C VAL A 141 18.31 28.49 16.15
N ALA A 142 19.25 27.60 16.40
CA ALA A 142 20.03 27.54 17.63
C ALA A 142 21.11 28.63 17.67
N ALA A 143 21.65 28.92 18.85
CA ALA A 143 22.67 29.95 19.03
C ALA A 143 23.95 29.75 18.25
N ASP A 144 24.27 28.52 17.89
CA ASP A 144 25.41 28.09 17.07
C ASP A 144 25.13 28.17 15.56
N GLY A 145 23.92 28.59 15.16
CA GLY A 145 23.50 28.68 13.76
C GLY A 145 22.98 27.37 13.15
N ALA A 146 22.88 26.29 13.92
CA ALA A 146 22.20 25.07 13.51
C ALA A 146 20.69 25.27 13.47
N PHE A 147 20.02 24.61 12.53
CA PHE A 147 18.57 24.63 12.43
C PHE A 147 18.00 23.37 13.07
N THR A 148 17.00 23.56 13.91
CA THR A 148 16.27 22.45 14.53
C THR A 148 14.83 22.43 14.01
N VAL A 149 14.43 21.28 13.47
CA VAL A 149 13.06 21.01 13.02
C VAL A 149 12.36 20.17 14.08
N THR A 150 11.25 20.63 14.60
CA THR A 150 10.46 19.93 15.61
C THR A 150 9.02 19.74 15.14
N SER A 151 8.43 18.59 15.48
CA SER A 151 7.01 18.30 15.20
C SER A 151 6.49 17.23 16.15
N GLY A 152 5.21 17.28 16.51
CA GLY A 152 4.56 16.18 17.23
C GLY A 152 4.59 14.91 16.40
N GLN A 153 5.03 13.79 16.98
CA GLN A 153 5.21 12.53 16.28
C GLN A 153 3.95 11.65 16.40
N VAL A 154 3.54 11.00 15.32
CA VAL A 154 2.46 9.99 15.28
C VAL A 154 3.03 8.58 15.27
N GLY A 155 4.19 8.40 14.66
CA GLY A 155 4.87 7.13 14.58
C GLY A 155 6.06 7.18 13.64
N VAL A 156 6.79 6.07 13.60
CA VAL A 156 8.01 5.92 12.80
C VAL A 156 7.97 4.59 12.06
N VAL A 157 8.35 4.61 10.79
CA VAL A 157 8.68 3.40 10.02
C VAL A 157 10.19 3.31 9.94
N ASP A 158 10.76 2.21 10.39
CA ASP A 158 12.20 1.95 10.29
C ASP A 158 12.62 1.42 8.92
N SER A 159 13.93 1.22 8.72
CA SER A 159 14.50 0.71 7.47
C SER A 159 14.03 -0.71 7.10
N LEU A 160 13.46 -1.45 8.04
CA LEU A 160 12.88 -2.77 7.81
C LEU A 160 11.38 -2.71 7.51
N GLY A 161 10.78 -1.52 7.55
CA GLY A 161 9.35 -1.30 7.35
C GLY A 161 8.50 -1.54 8.59
N VAL A 162 9.09 -1.66 9.78
CA VAL A 162 8.34 -1.80 11.03
C VAL A 162 7.78 -0.45 11.44
N PHE A 163 6.47 -0.35 11.57
CA PHE A 163 5.82 0.84 12.09
C PHE A 163 5.72 0.77 13.62
N THR A 164 6.29 1.75 14.28
CA THR A 164 6.18 1.94 15.74
C THR A 164 5.32 3.17 15.98
N PRO A 165 4.12 3.04 16.58
CA PRO A 165 3.31 4.18 16.98
C PRO A 165 4.05 5.02 18.04
N ALA A 166 3.93 6.33 17.93
CA ALA A 166 4.43 7.25 18.95
C ALA A 166 3.53 7.22 20.19
N GLN A 167 4.10 7.54 21.35
CA GLN A 167 3.35 7.78 22.58
C GLN A 167 2.89 9.23 22.66
N ASP A 168 1.91 9.51 23.53
CA ASP A 168 1.45 10.87 23.75
C ASP A 168 2.60 11.77 24.24
N GLY A 169 2.84 12.85 23.50
CA GLY A 169 3.94 13.78 23.79
C GLY A 169 5.25 13.51 23.07
N ASP A 170 5.38 12.40 22.34
CA ASP A 170 6.56 12.15 21.52
C ASP A 170 6.72 13.22 20.43
N THR A 171 7.95 13.64 20.25
CA THR A 171 8.31 14.73 19.36
C THR A 171 9.45 14.32 18.44
N TYR A 172 9.28 14.56 17.14
CA TYR A 172 10.39 14.52 16.20
C TYR A 172 11.30 15.71 16.42
N VAL A 173 12.61 15.49 16.46
CA VAL A 173 13.64 16.51 16.49
C VAL A 173 14.70 16.18 15.46
N GLY A 174 14.89 17.05 14.47
CA GLY A 174 15.92 16.91 13.43
C GLY A 174 16.83 18.11 13.43
N GLU A 175 18.14 17.88 13.45
CA GLU A 175 19.15 18.94 13.40
C GLU A 175 19.72 19.06 11.98
N PHE A 176 19.79 20.31 11.46
CA PHE A 176 20.26 20.61 10.13
C PHE A 176 21.40 21.63 10.21
N SER A 177 22.50 21.32 9.58
CA SER A 177 23.62 22.23 9.42
C SER A 177 23.69 22.73 7.99
N LEU A 178 23.87 24.04 7.78
CA LEU A 178 23.93 24.66 6.47
C LEU A 178 25.24 25.41 6.25
N ALA A 179 25.66 25.46 5.00
CA ALA A 179 26.77 26.29 4.56
C ALA A 179 26.48 26.86 3.16
N THR A 180 27.12 27.95 2.81
CA THR A 180 27.05 28.52 1.46
C THR A 180 28.02 27.78 0.53
N ASN A 181 27.56 27.50 -0.70
CA ASN A 181 28.38 26.96 -1.76
C ASN A 181 29.28 28.09 -2.39
N SER A 182 30.07 27.75 -3.39
CA SER A 182 30.98 28.69 -4.10
C SER A 182 30.24 29.84 -4.79
N THR A 183 28.94 29.74 -5.04
CA THR A 183 28.11 30.81 -5.63
C THR A 183 27.34 31.61 -4.59
N GLY A 184 27.61 31.39 -3.28
CA GLY A 184 26.95 32.09 -2.18
C GLY A 184 25.55 31.56 -1.83
N GLN A 185 25.11 30.45 -2.43
CA GLN A 185 23.80 29.86 -2.14
C GLN A 185 23.88 28.89 -0.97
N TRP A 186 22.88 28.92 -0.10
CA TRP A 186 22.78 28.00 1.02
C TRP A 186 22.50 26.57 0.57
N ARG A 187 23.16 25.60 1.22
CA ARG A 187 22.94 24.16 1.06
C ARG A 187 23.08 23.46 2.40
N ILE A 188 22.33 22.40 2.58
CA ILE A 188 22.40 21.54 3.78
C ILE A 188 23.65 20.67 3.66
N VAL A 189 24.54 20.76 4.66
CA VAL A 189 25.80 20.00 4.76
C VAL A 189 25.69 18.85 5.77
N GLY A 190 24.68 18.89 6.67
CA GLY A 190 24.42 17.86 7.68
C GLY A 190 22.94 17.81 7.99
N LEU A 191 22.41 16.58 8.06
CA LEU A 191 21.01 16.29 8.42
C LEU A 191 20.90 14.84 8.88
N PRO A 192 19.85 14.47 9.64
CA PRO A 192 19.57 13.07 9.96
C PRO A 192 19.18 12.29 8.69
N HIS A 193 19.47 10.99 8.69
CA HIS A 193 18.90 10.10 7.68
C HIS A 193 17.39 9.97 7.87
N GLY A 194 16.67 9.76 6.77
CA GLY A 194 15.23 9.65 6.78
C GLY A 194 14.51 10.91 6.33
N ILE A 195 13.19 10.88 6.47
CA ILE A 195 12.27 11.94 6.07
C ILE A 195 11.20 12.15 7.15
N LEU A 196 10.65 13.37 7.16
CA LEU A 196 9.52 13.74 7.98
C LEU A 196 8.33 14.09 7.07
N LEU A 197 7.18 13.42 7.25
CA LEU A 197 5.99 13.69 6.44
C LEU A 197 4.70 13.62 7.25
N PRO A 198 3.62 14.27 6.76
CA PRO A 198 2.30 14.10 7.35
C PRO A 198 1.88 12.64 7.32
N PHE A 199 1.20 12.14 8.36
CA PHE A 199 0.70 10.77 8.42
C PHE A 199 -0.21 10.42 7.23
N SER A 200 -0.99 11.39 6.74
CA SER A 200 -1.79 11.22 5.52
C SER A 200 -0.94 10.87 4.28
N ARG A 201 0.26 11.46 4.18
CA ARG A 201 1.21 11.16 3.10
C ARG A 201 1.88 9.81 3.29
N LEU A 202 2.15 9.40 4.54
CA LEU A 202 2.59 8.04 4.82
C LEU A 202 1.56 7.02 4.32
N MET A 203 0.28 7.18 4.67
CA MET A 203 -0.81 6.31 4.22
C MET A 203 -0.97 6.28 2.69
N GLN A 204 -0.73 7.41 2.03
CA GLN A 204 -0.84 7.53 0.58
C GLN A 204 0.32 6.85 -0.16
N ASN A 205 1.55 7.04 0.30
CA ASN A 205 2.76 6.58 -0.38
C ASN A 205 3.22 5.19 0.04
N PHE A 206 2.76 4.68 1.19
CA PHE A 206 3.12 3.36 1.69
C PHE A 206 1.95 2.38 1.59
N ALA A 207 2.28 1.12 1.47
CA ALA A 207 1.35 0.01 1.59
C ALA A 207 1.72 -0.84 2.81
N VAL A 208 0.72 -1.19 3.61
CA VAL A 208 0.88 -2.24 4.62
C VAL A 208 0.92 -3.58 3.90
N SER A 209 1.96 -4.33 4.13
CA SER A 209 2.25 -5.59 3.46
C SER A 209 2.58 -6.67 4.46
N ALA A 210 2.09 -7.89 4.22
CA ALA A 210 2.35 -9.04 5.06
C ALA A 210 3.58 -9.81 4.55
N LEU A 211 4.64 -9.87 5.35
CA LEU A 211 5.74 -10.81 5.12
C LEU A 211 5.33 -12.20 5.61
N ALA A 212 5.46 -13.21 4.77
CA ALA A 212 5.11 -14.59 5.11
C ALA A 212 6.33 -15.33 5.66
N PHE A 213 6.32 -15.61 6.95
CA PHE A 213 7.24 -16.52 7.60
C PHE A 213 6.59 -17.90 7.82
N LEU A 214 7.36 -18.91 8.21
CA LEU A 214 6.85 -20.24 8.48
C LEU A 214 6.59 -20.44 9.97
N SER A 215 5.51 -21.14 10.31
CA SER A 215 5.31 -21.67 11.67
C SER A 215 6.44 -22.62 12.06
N ARG A 216 6.61 -22.88 13.37
CA ARG A 216 7.69 -23.76 13.88
C ARG A 216 7.63 -25.17 13.30
N ASP A 217 6.45 -25.69 13.02
CA ASP A 217 6.22 -26.99 12.38
C ASP A 217 6.30 -26.94 10.84
N ARG A 218 6.52 -25.74 10.26
CA ARG A 218 6.64 -25.47 8.80
C ARG A 218 5.40 -25.84 7.99
N THR A 219 4.24 -25.93 8.62
CA THR A 219 3.00 -26.33 7.96
C THR A 219 2.12 -25.15 7.55
N ARG A 220 2.38 -23.95 8.09
CA ARG A 220 1.56 -22.75 7.89
C ARG A 220 2.41 -21.50 7.72
N PHE A 221 1.80 -20.47 7.14
CA PHE A 221 2.38 -19.14 7.11
C PHE A 221 1.98 -18.35 8.36
N VAL A 222 2.94 -17.63 8.90
CA VAL A 222 2.76 -16.61 9.95
C VAL A 222 3.12 -15.27 9.33
N SER A 223 2.19 -14.32 9.37
CA SER A 223 2.37 -13.02 8.73
C SER A 223 2.90 -11.98 9.70
N GLU A 224 3.83 -11.16 9.24
CA GLU A 224 4.28 -9.96 9.91
C GLU A 224 4.00 -8.74 9.04
N LEU A 225 3.31 -7.73 9.59
CA LEU A 225 2.96 -6.53 8.83
C LEU A 225 4.12 -5.55 8.78
N ARG A 226 4.43 -5.05 7.59
CA ARG A 226 5.46 -4.06 7.31
C ARG A 226 4.90 -2.97 6.41
N TRP A 227 5.47 -1.79 6.50
CA TRP A 227 5.11 -0.64 5.69
C TRP A 227 6.17 -0.40 4.63
N TYR A 228 5.79 -0.47 3.36
CA TYR A 228 6.72 -0.30 2.24
C TYR A 228 6.22 0.73 1.24
N PRO A 229 7.13 1.53 0.64
CA PRO A 229 6.75 2.46 -0.42
C PRO A 229 6.09 1.72 -1.58
N ARG A 230 4.97 2.25 -2.06
CA ARG A 230 4.18 1.62 -3.14
C ARG A 230 4.95 1.48 -4.45
N ASN A 231 5.80 2.47 -4.77
CA ASN A 231 6.61 2.47 -6.00
C ASN A 231 7.72 1.42 -6.01
N SER A 232 8.14 0.89 -4.85
CA SER A 232 9.17 -0.14 -4.70
C SER A 232 8.69 -1.32 -3.85
N GLN A 233 7.37 -1.53 -3.73
CA GLN A 233 6.77 -2.48 -2.80
C GLN A 233 7.30 -3.91 -2.98
N ALA A 234 7.41 -4.41 -4.21
CA ALA A 234 7.88 -5.77 -4.49
C ALA A 234 9.33 -5.98 -4.05
N ASP A 235 10.21 -5.04 -4.39
CA ASP A 235 11.62 -5.07 -3.97
C ASP A 235 11.78 -4.96 -2.46
N SER A 236 10.98 -4.09 -1.84
CA SER A 236 11.01 -3.90 -0.38
C SER A 236 10.50 -5.12 0.38
N LEU A 237 9.47 -5.79 -0.11
CA LEU A 237 8.97 -7.04 0.45
C LEU A 237 10.03 -8.15 0.41
N VAL A 238 10.69 -8.32 -0.73
CA VAL A 238 11.78 -9.30 -0.84
C VAL A 238 12.94 -8.93 0.11
N SER A 239 13.34 -7.66 0.16
CA SER A 239 14.39 -7.20 1.08
C SER A 239 14.00 -7.42 2.55
N GLY A 240 12.73 -7.20 2.91
CA GLY A 240 12.21 -7.47 4.25
C GLY A 240 12.24 -8.96 4.62
N LEU A 241 11.90 -9.85 3.67
CA LEU A 241 12.02 -11.30 3.88
C LEU A 241 13.47 -11.74 4.08
N LEU A 242 14.40 -11.17 3.30
CA LEU A 242 15.84 -11.43 3.43
C LEU A 242 16.37 -10.92 4.78
N GLY A 243 15.87 -9.80 5.28
CA GLY A 243 16.18 -9.26 6.61
C GLY A 243 15.62 -10.08 7.78
N GLY A 244 14.65 -10.96 7.51
CA GLY A 244 14.06 -11.83 8.51
C GLY A 244 12.94 -11.18 9.34
N ALA A 245 12.43 -11.95 10.30
CA ALA A 245 11.38 -11.51 11.21
C ALA A 245 11.93 -10.54 12.27
N SER A 246 11.06 -9.62 12.72
CA SER A 246 11.38 -8.73 13.85
C SER A 246 11.71 -9.50 15.12
N ALA A 247 12.44 -8.87 16.03
CA ALA A 247 12.90 -9.48 17.28
C ALA A 247 11.75 -10.10 18.10
N TRP A 248 10.56 -9.45 18.13
CA TRP A 248 9.41 -9.95 18.90
C TRP A 248 8.82 -11.25 18.32
N LEU A 249 8.99 -11.50 17.01
CA LEU A 249 8.42 -12.65 16.28
C LEU A 249 9.46 -13.74 15.99
N SER A 250 10.76 -13.39 15.93
CA SER A 250 11.84 -14.24 15.46
C SER A 250 11.92 -15.59 16.17
N ASP A 251 11.61 -15.65 17.47
CA ASP A 251 11.59 -16.89 18.23
C ASP A 251 10.38 -17.79 17.94
N GLY A 252 9.34 -17.23 17.34
CA GLY A 252 8.09 -17.93 17.02
C GLY A 252 8.01 -18.51 15.62
N VAL A 253 8.88 -18.06 14.72
CA VAL A 253 8.79 -18.39 13.29
C VAL A 253 10.12 -18.92 12.72
N PHE A 254 10.02 -19.49 11.54
CA PHE A 254 11.15 -19.90 10.72
C PHE A 254 11.17 -19.20 9.38
N SER A 255 12.36 -18.96 8.85
CA SER A 255 12.59 -18.65 7.44
C SER A 255 13.53 -19.70 6.86
N LEU A 256 13.20 -20.21 5.68
CA LEU A 256 14.07 -21.11 4.91
C LEU A 256 14.90 -20.34 3.87
N ILE A 257 14.80 -19.02 3.88
CA ILE A 257 15.69 -18.15 3.11
C ILE A 257 17.08 -18.21 3.76
N PRO A 258 18.12 -18.56 3.02
CA PRO A 258 19.48 -18.60 3.56
C PRO A 258 19.92 -17.24 4.11
N ARG A 259 20.66 -17.22 5.22
CA ARG A 259 21.10 -15.96 5.85
C ARG A 259 22.04 -15.14 4.98
N ASN A 260 22.72 -15.77 4.05
CA ASN A 260 23.59 -15.14 3.04
C ASN A 260 22.86 -14.85 1.72
N ALA A 261 21.56 -15.05 1.68
CA ALA A 261 20.77 -14.69 0.50
C ALA A 261 20.73 -13.18 0.33
N GLU A 262 21.02 -12.73 -0.86
CA GLU A 262 21.03 -11.33 -1.24
C GLU A 262 20.19 -11.12 -2.49
N ARG A 263 19.55 -9.96 -2.59
CA ARG A 263 18.90 -9.56 -3.80
C ARG A 263 19.94 -9.17 -4.86
N ALA A 264 19.82 -9.73 -6.05
CA ALA A 264 20.66 -9.33 -7.17
C ALA A 264 20.33 -7.87 -7.59
N SER A 265 21.24 -7.20 -8.27
CA SER A 265 21.07 -5.81 -8.72
C SER A 265 19.83 -5.59 -9.59
N ARG A 266 19.36 -6.62 -10.29
CA ARG A 266 18.14 -6.57 -11.10
C ARG A 266 16.86 -6.52 -10.25
N GLY A 267 16.90 -6.97 -9.00
CA GLY A 267 15.77 -6.94 -8.06
C GLY A 267 14.57 -7.79 -8.51
N VAL A 268 13.37 -7.24 -8.31
CA VAL A 268 12.11 -7.86 -8.72
C VAL A 268 11.61 -7.20 -10.00
N VAL A 269 11.42 -8.01 -11.04
CA VAL A 269 10.89 -7.56 -12.34
C VAL A 269 9.47 -8.08 -12.51
N VAL A 270 8.51 -7.18 -12.72
CA VAL A 270 7.10 -7.56 -12.93
C VAL A 270 6.74 -7.36 -14.40
N GLU A 271 6.42 -8.45 -15.10
CA GLU A 271 6.03 -8.45 -16.50
C GLU A 271 4.81 -9.36 -16.70
N ALA A 272 3.77 -8.84 -17.33
CA ALA A 272 2.54 -9.58 -17.64
C ALA A 272 1.98 -10.40 -16.46
N GLY A 273 1.90 -9.76 -15.27
CA GLY A 273 1.39 -10.38 -14.04
C GLY A 273 2.34 -11.38 -13.38
N THR A 274 3.57 -11.52 -13.89
CA THR A 274 4.58 -12.41 -13.30
C THR A 274 5.68 -11.57 -12.64
N ALA A 275 5.88 -11.75 -11.35
CA ALA A 275 7.02 -11.20 -10.62
C ALA A 275 8.20 -12.19 -10.67
N THR A 276 9.28 -11.81 -11.32
CA THR A 276 10.53 -12.56 -11.32
C THR A 276 11.48 -11.96 -10.29
N VAL A 277 11.77 -12.73 -9.25
CA VAL A 277 12.68 -12.35 -8.17
C VAL A 277 14.08 -12.84 -8.50
N HIS A 278 15.03 -11.92 -8.57
CA HIS A 278 16.43 -12.24 -8.85
C HIS A 278 17.25 -12.16 -7.54
N LEU A 279 17.74 -13.31 -7.11
CA LEU A 279 18.61 -13.43 -5.94
C LEU A 279 20.03 -13.80 -6.37
N SER A 280 21.00 -13.60 -5.48
CA SER A 280 22.38 -14.06 -5.66
C SER A 280 22.43 -15.59 -5.80
N ALA A 281 23.45 -16.13 -6.47
CA ALA A 281 23.59 -17.59 -6.65
C ALA A 281 23.68 -18.34 -5.31
N ASP A 282 24.28 -17.72 -4.30
CA ASP A 282 24.43 -18.28 -2.94
C ASP A 282 23.09 -18.37 -2.17
N SER A 283 22.00 -17.86 -2.77
CA SER A 283 20.66 -17.94 -2.19
C SER A 283 19.95 -19.27 -2.44
N ASP A 284 20.56 -20.19 -3.20
CA ASP A 284 19.95 -21.52 -3.48
C ASP A 284 20.05 -22.42 -2.25
N PRO A 285 18.92 -22.82 -1.63
CA PRO A 285 18.94 -23.75 -0.50
C PRO A 285 19.45 -25.14 -0.88
N ALA A 286 20.08 -25.81 0.08
CA ALA A 286 20.74 -27.12 -0.14
C ALA A 286 19.77 -28.27 -0.44
N SER A 287 18.46 -28.15 -0.10
CA SER A 287 17.47 -29.22 -0.32
C SER A 287 16.28 -28.72 -1.13
N GLU A 288 15.66 -29.63 -1.87
CA GLU A 288 14.45 -29.35 -2.65
C GLU A 288 13.29 -28.89 -1.77
N GLU A 289 13.11 -29.49 -0.58
CA GLU A 289 12.09 -29.05 0.38
C GLU A 289 12.33 -27.61 0.82
N ALA A 290 13.56 -27.24 1.15
CA ALA A 290 13.91 -25.88 1.55
C ALA A 290 13.69 -24.89 0.40
N ARG A 291 14.00 -25.25 -0.85
CA ARG A 291 13.68 -24.43 -2.04
C ARG A 291 12.20 -24.17 -2.15
N ARG A 292 11.37 -25.21 -2.10
CA ARG A 292 9.92 -25.11 -2.22
C ARG A 292 9.30 -24.24 -1.12
N LEU A 293 9.79 -24.35 0.11
CA LEU A 293 9.33 -23.55 1.24
C LEU A 293 9.83 -22.09 1.15
N MET A 294 11.04 -21.86 0.68
CA MET A 294 11.55 -20.50 0.40
C MET A 294 10.73 -19.81 -0.70
N VAL A 295 10.49 -20.51 -1.81
CA VAL A 295 9.65 -19.99 -2.89
C VAL A 295 8.24 -19.69 -2.38
N ALA A 296 7.67 -20.56 -1.53
CA ALA A 296 6.36 -20.34 -0.93
C ALA A 296 6.29 -19.08 -0.05
N GLN A 297 7.32 -18.78 0.74
CA GLN A 297 7.40 -17.54 1.53
C GLN A 297 7.40 -16.30 0.64
N ILE A 298 8.21 -16.31 -0.43
CA ILE A 298 8.34 -15.19 -1.37
C ILE A 298 7.04 -15.03 -2.17
N GLU A 299 6.49 -16.13 -2.68
CA GLU A 299 5.24 -16.12 -3.44
C GLU A 299 4.07 -15.60 -2.60
N GLN A 300 3.86 -16.14 -1.40
CA GLN A 300 2.79 -15.69 -0.50
C GLN A 300 2.91 -14.20 -0.16
N SER A 301 4.12 -13.69 -0.03
CA SER A 301 4.36 -12.28 0.27
C SER A 301 4.12 -11.37 -0.93
N LEU A 302 4.41 -11.81 -2.16
CA LEU A 302 4.28 -10.98 -3.36
C LEU A 302 2.88 -11.01 -3.97
N LEU A 303 2.13 -12.12 -3.86
CA LEU A 303 0.79 -12.27 -4.44
C LEU A 303 -0.26 -11.31 -3.84
N GLN A 304 0.03 -10.64 -2.73
CA GLN A 304 -0.83 -9.59 -2.18
C GLN A 304 -0.76 -8.29 -2.98
N ILE A 305 0.27 -8.10 -3.82
CA ILE A 305 0.47 -6.90 -4.63
C ILE A 305 -0.44 -6.97 -5.86
N SER A 306 -1.25 -5.92 -6.05
CA SER A 306 -2.12 -5.83 -7.22
C SER A 306 -1.31 -5.89 -8.52
N GLY A 307 -1.74 -6.73 -9.46
CA GLY A 307 -1.06 -6.95 -10.74
C GLY A 307 0.02 -8.02 -10.70
N ILE A 308 0.22 -8.72 -9.56
CA ILE A 308 1.07 -9.91 -9.50
C ILE A 308 0.17 -11.14 -9.32
N ASP A 309 0.14 -12.00 -10.35
CA ASP A 309 -0.64 -13.23 -10.37
C ASP A 309 0.24 -14.48 -10.22
N ARG A 310 1.53 -14.35 -10.51
CA ARG A 310 2.52 -15.44 -10.46
C ARG A 310 3.86 -14.92 -9.96
N VAL A 311 4.61 -15.80 -9.34
CA VAL A 311 5.96 -15.51 -8.85
C VAL A 311 6.94 -16.55 -9.36
N ARG A 312 8.10 -16.10 -9.77
CA ARG A 312 9.23 -16.93 -10.17
C ARG A 312 10.47 -16.48 -9.41
N VAL A 313 11.18 -17.39 -8.81
CA VAL A 313 12.37 -17.10 -8.03
C VAL A 313 13.61 -17.71 -8.68
N LEU A 314 14.61 -16.87 -8.93
CA LEU A 314 15.89 -17.25 -9.51
C LEU A 314 17.01 -17.02 -8.51
N ALA A 315 17.86 -18.03 -8.27
CA ALA A 315 19.13 -17.90 -7.58
C ALA A 315 20.24 -17.91 -8.63
N GLY A 316 20.83 -16.74 -8.91
CA GLY A 316 21.68 -16.57 -10.08
C GLY A 316 20.90 -16.85 -11.37
N THR A 317 21.25 -17.92 -12.07
CA THR A 317 20.56 -18.39 -13.29
C THR A 317 19.66 -19.58 -13.05
N VAL A 318 19.63 -20.14 -11.83
CA VAL A 318 18.87 -21.33 -11.47
C VAL A 318 17.46 -20.95 -11.07
N ASP A 319 16.47 -21.53 -11.74
CA ASP A 319 15.06 -21.42 -11.32
C ASP A 319 14.82 -22.35 -10.13
N LEU A 320 14.33 -21.80 -9.03
CA LEU A 320 14.09 -22.57 -7.81
C LEU A 320 12.81 -23.44 -7.86
N GLY A 321 12.03 -23.34 -8.95
CA GLY A 321 10.87 -24.17 -9.18
C GLY A 321 9.62 -23.74 -8.45
N ALA A 322 8.71 -24.68 -8.22
CA ALA A 322 7.39 -24.41 -7.67
C ALA A 322 7.40 -24.29 -6.13
N ALA A 323 6.52 -23.43 -5.62
CA ALA A 323 6.26 -23.24 -4.20
C ALA A 323 5.69 -24.50 -3.53
N ALA A 324 5.98 -24.68 -2.24
CA ALA A 324 5.24 -25.60 -1.39
C ALA A 324 3.81 -25.09 -1.16
N GLN A 325 2.85 -26.00 -1.18
CA GLN A 325 1.47 -25.67 -0.85
C GLN A 325 1.31 -25.62 0.67
N LEU A 326 1.14 -24.44 1.22
CA LEU A 326 0.90 -24.19 2.64
C LEU A 326 -0.38 -23.40 2.82
N THR A 327 -1.04 -23.60 3.95
CA THR A 327 -2.23 -22.83 4.31
C THR A 327 -1.81 -21.59 5.09
N PRO A 328 -2.29 -20.38 4.74
CA PRO A 328 -2.14 -19.23 5.62
C PRO A 328 -2.75 -19.56 6.97
N MET A 329 -2.08 -19.17 8.05
CA MET A 329 -2.69 -19.20 9.37
C MET A 329 -3.80 -18.14 9.38
N ALA A 330 -5.01 -18.54 9.00
CA ALA A 330 -6.17 -17.70 9.24
C ALA A 330 -6.26 -17.50 10.76
N PRO A 331 -6.38 -16.27 11.28
CA PRO A 331 -6.85 -16.11 12.63
C PRO A 331 -8.14 -16.89 12.73
N GLU A 332 -8.24 -17.81 13.68
CA GLU A 332 -9.54 -18.36 14.03
C GLU A 332 -10.40 -17.15 14.42
N VAL A 333 -11.25 -16.74 13.51
CA VAL A 333 -12.27 -15.75 13.82
C VAL A 333 -13.30 -16.47 14.67
N GLY A 334 -12.89 -16.80 15.86
CA GLY A 334 -13.82 -17.08 16.95
C GLY A 334 -14.64 -15.80 17.07
N GLY A 335 -15.93 -15.87 16.78
CA GLY A 335 -16.80 -14.71 16.68
C GLY A 335 -16.58 -13.73 17.84
N ILE A 336 -16.95 -12.48 17.63
CA ILE A 336 -16.84 -11.45 18.67
C ILE A 336 -17.53 -11.92 19.94
N VAL A 337 -16.79 -11.98 21.04
CA VAL A 337 -17.33 -12.28 22.35
C VAL A 337 -17.59 -10.97 23.07
N GLY A 338 -18.77 -10.78 23.58
CA GLY A 338 -19.19 -9.55 24.23
C GLY A 338 -20.25 -9.80 25.33
N MET A 339 -20.59 -8.74 26.05
CA MET A 339 -21.72 -8.76 26.99
C MET A 339 -22.99 -8.24 26.30
N SER A 340 -24.10 -8.91 26.47
CA SER A 340 -25.42 -8.48 26.04
C SER A 340 -26.43 -8.88 27.07
N GLU A 341 -27.16 -7.92 27.65
CA GLU A 341 -28.24 -8.16 28.66
C GLU A 341 -27.79 -9.03 29.85
N GLY A 342 -26.57 -8.80 30.37
CA GLY A 342 -25.98 -9.56 31.47
C GLY A 342 -25.43 -10.94 31.08
N ALA A 343 -25.54 -11.35 29.84
CA ALA A 343 -25.00 -12.61 29.34
C ALA A 343 -23.73 -12.42 28.51
N VAL A 344 -22.83 -13.39 28.58
CA VAL A 344 -21.71 -13.52 27.62
C VAL A 344 -22.25 -14.11 26.33
N VAL A 345 -22.09 -13.40 25.24
CA VAL A 345 -22.58 -13.84 23.94
C VAL A 345 -21.42 -13.90 22.95
N ARG A 346 -21.49 -14.84 22.00
CA ARG A 346 -20.61 -14.89 20.83
C ARG A 346 -21.41 -14.55 19.58
N GLY A 347 -20.96 -13.56 18.83
CA GLY A 347 -21.55 -13.13 17.57
C GLY A 347 -20.68 -13.53 16.38
N THR A 348 -21.30 -14.09 15.33
CA THR A 348 -20.69 -14.33 14.03
C THR A 348 -21.63 -13.77 12.97
N GLY A 349 -21.27 -12.63 12.37
CA GLY A 349 -22.16 -11.93 11.44
C GLY A 349 -23.48 -11.53 12.10
N SER A 350 -24.61 -12.01 11.57
CA SER A 350 -25.97 -11.76 12.12
C SER A 350 -26.38 -12.74 13.21
N SER A 351 -25.61 -13.77 13.46
CA SER A 351 -25.93 -14.83 14.42
C SER A 351 -25.35 -14.53 15.81
N ARG A 352 -26.17 -14.75 16.86
CA ARG A 352 -25.75 -14.54 18.24
C ARG A 352 -26.02 -15.81 19.05
N VAL A 353 -25.00 -16.27 19.79
CA VAL A 353 -25.07 -17.45 20.64
C VAL A 353 -24.73 -17.04 22.07
N THR A 354 -25.64 -17.32 23.03
CA THR A 354 -25.36 -17.12 24.45
C THR A 354 -24.42 -18.21 24.93
N LEU A 355 -23.29 -17.82 25.52
CA LEU A 355 -22.30 -18.74 26.10
C LEU A 355 -22.48 -18.91 27.59
N ALA A 356 -22.85 -17.86 28.32
CA ALA A 356 -23.12 -17.89 29.75
C ALA A 356 -24.03 -16.73 30.14
N THR A 357 -24.95 -16.97 31.04
CA THR A 357 -25.81 -15.95 31.64
C THR A 357 -25.25 -15.48 32.98
N ASP A 358 -25.73 -14.34 33.49
CA ASP A 358 -25.40 -13.83 34.82
C ASP A 358 -25.65 -14.88 35.93
N ARG A 359 -26.71 -15.66 35.80
CA ARG A 359 -27.03 -16.77 36.72
C ARG A 359 -25.94 -17.85 36.73
N VAL A 360 -25.39 -18.20 35.57
CA VAL A 360 -24.31 -19.20 35.44
C VAL A 360 -22.97 -18.62 35.88
N LEU A 361 -22.75 -17.35 35.61
CA LEU A 361 -21.55 -16.63 36.05
C LEU A 361 -21.53 -16.34 37.55
N GLY A 362 -22.71 -16.42 38.20
CA GLY A 362 -22.88 -16.16 39.64
C GLY A 362 -22.74 -14.67 40.00
N THR A 363 -22.80 -13.79 39.04
CA THR A 363 -22.71 -12.35 39.23
C THR A 363 -23.34 -11.58 38.08
N SER A 364 -23.89 -10.40 38.38
CA SER A 364 -24.45 -9.47 37.39
C SER A 364 -23.45 -8.39 36.93
N ASP A 365 -22.25 -8.32 37.53
CA ASP A 365 -21.21 -7.32 37.22
C ASP A 365 -20.10 -7.84 36.30
N ALA A 366 -20.34 -8.98 35.65
CA ALA A 366 -19.40 -9.54 34.68
C ALA A 366 -19.15 -8.57 33.51
N ARG A 367 -17.89 -8.43 33.14
CA ARG A 367 -17.41 -7.57 32.06
C ARG A 367 -16.17 -8.16 31.37
N SER A 368 -15.78 -7.56 30.24
CA SER A 368 -14.58 -7.96 29.48
C SER A 368 -14.52 -9.47 29.22
N PRO A 369 -15.55 -10.06 28.59
CA PRO A 369 -15.57 -11.49 28.36
C PRO A 369 -14.54 -11.90 27.32
N SER A 370 -13.97 -13.09 27.49
CA SER A 370 -13.04 -13.72 26.55
C SER A 370 -13.36 -15.20 26.43
N LEU A 371 -13.03 -15.80 25.30
CA LEU A 371 -13.22 -17.22 25.03
C LEU A 371 -11.86 -17.87 24.79
N GLY A 372 -11.54 -18.87 25.60
CA GLY A 372 -10.36 -19.69 25.38
C GLY A 372 -10.50 -20.60 24.15
N ALA A 373 -9.38 -21.07 23.61
CA ALA A 373 -9.36 -22.00 22.48
C ALA A 373 -10.06 -23.32 22.78
N ASP A 374 -10.14 -23.70 24.05
CA ASP A 374 -10.85 -24.87 24.58
C ASP A 374 -12.35 -24.62 24.83
N GLY A 375 -12.86 -23.45 24.45
CA GLY A 375 -14.25 -23.05 24.67
C GLY A 375 -14.55 -22.57 26.09
N THR A 376 -13.56 -22.46 26.97
CA THR A 376 -13.72 -21.89 28.32
C THR A 376 -14.06 -20.41 28.24
N VAL A 377 -15.13 -19.99 28.91
CA VAL A 377 -15.50 -18.58 29.04
C VAL A 377 -14.76 -17.95 30.20
N TYR A 378 -14.12 -16.83 29.98
CA TYR A 378 -13.52 -15.99 31.00
C TYR A 378 -14.24 -14.65 31.05
N ALA A 379 -14.42 -14.10 32.24
CA ALA A 379 -14.94 -12.74 32.40
C ALA A 379 -14.37 -12.12 33.68
N LEU A 380 -14.32 -10.80 33.73
CA LEU A 380 -13.96 -10.09 34.97
C LEU A 380 -15.19 -9.70 35.73
N SER A 381 -15.17 -9.84 37.05
CA SER A 381 -16.08 -9.16 37.99
C SER A 381 -15.33 -8.02 38.68
N ALA A 382 -15.98 -7.31 39.59
CA ALA A 382 -15.33 -6.22 40.34
C ALA A 382 -14.08 -6.68 41.10
N SER A 383 -14.04 -7.95 41.56
CA SER A 383 -12.99 -8.46 42.44
C SER A 383 -12.35 -9.79 41.98
N SER A 384 -12.82 -10.39 40.87
CA SER A 384 -12.43 -11.75 40.52
C SER A 384 -12.35 -11.96 39.00
N LEU A 385 -11.47 -12.90 38.59
CA LEU A 385 -11.52 -13.48 37.25
C LEU A 385 -12.47 -14.71 37.32
N LEU A 386 -13.53 -14.63 36.56
CA LEU A 386 -14.50 -15.72 36.43
C LEU A 386 -14.00 -16.69 35.35
N ARG A 387 -14.12 -17.98 35.58
CA ARG A 387 -13.80 -19.05 34.65
C ARG A 387 -14.93 -20.05 34.59
N LEU A 388 -15.50 -20.26 33.41
CA LEU A 388 -16.53 -21.22 33.16
C LEU A 388 -16.10 -22.18 32.07
N PRO A 389 -15.79 -23.45 32.38
CA PRO A 389 -15.47 -24.46 31.39
C PRO A 389 -16.61 -24.68 30.39
N GLN A 390 -16.27 -25.12 29.17
CA GLN A 390 -17.26 -25.43 28.15
C GLN A 390 -18.23 -26.53 28.64
N GLY A 391 -19.52 -26.28 28.51
CA GLY A 391 -20.57 -27.28 28.82
C GLY A 391 -21.12 -27.23 30.26
N GLN A 392 -20.82 -26.18 31.02
CA GLN A 392 -21.44 -25.93 32.32
C GLN A 392 -22.49 -24.81 32.27
#